data_fb8d81038475184255d7b97a6795ccab
#
_entry.id   fb8d81038475184255d7b97a6795ccab
#
_cell.length_a   1.000
_cell.length_b   1.000
_cell.length_c   1.000
_cell.angle_alpha   90.00
_cell.angle_beta   90.00
_cell.angle_gamma   90.00
#
_symmetry.space_group_name_H-M   'P 1'
#
loop_
_entity.id
_entity.type
_entity.pdbx_description
1 polymer ?
#
loop_
_entity_poly.entity_id
_entity_poly.type
_entity_poly.pdbx_seq_one_letter_code
_entity_poly.pdbx_strand_id
1 'polypeptide(L)'
;MPLYVFCGSHLLCARLRPSDIDASAGAVDEVERIVGQIRERWPHVEILLRGDSGFARETLMRWCEEHRADYVFGLARNPRLEALLEPGFERAEALCAQSGEPERVFEDLRYRTLKSWSRERRVVGKAEILHRGPNPRFVVTSLAADAVDAATVYERIFCARGDMENRIKEQQLYLFADRTSARRMRVNQLRLWLSSVAYLLLDEIRRTGLAGTGFARARCDTIRLKLLKIGARIRISVRRIACSLSSSYPHKELFVLAGQQLTRAGPLPA
;
A
#
# COMPACT_ATOMS: atom_id res chain seq x y z
N MET A 1 -4.46 -16.12 -2.21
CA MET A 1 -4.58 -14.65 -2.00
C MET A 1 -3.19 -14.03 -1.99
N PRO A 2 -2.88 -12.98 -2.76
CA PRO A 2 -1.54 -12.37 -2.75
C PRO A 2 -1.29 -11.54 -1.48
N LEU A 3 -0.07 -11.60 -0.98
CA LEU A 3 0.50 -10.66 -0.03
C LEU A 3 1.30 -9.63 -0.83
N TYR A 4 0.99 -8.36 -0.64
CA TYR A 4 1.74 -7.24 -1.21
C TYR A 4 2.36 -6.42 -0.08
N VAL A 5 3.61 -5.99 -0.29
CA VAL A 5 4.28 -5.02 0.57
C VAL A 5 4.78 -3.87 -0.31
N PHE A 6 4.46 -2.65 0.08
CA PHE A 6 4.87 -1.43 -0.62
C PHE A 6 5.59 -0.48 0.32
N CYS A 7 6.50 0.32 -0.24
CA CYS A 7 7.02 1.53 0.38
C CYS A 7 6.74 2.70 -0.58
N GLY A 8 5.76 3.55 -0.25
CA GLY A 8 5.22 4.54 -1.18
C GLY A 8 4.64 3.86 -2.43
N SER A 9 5.18 4.19 -3.62
CA SER A 9 4.83 3.51 -4.88
C SER A 9 5.65 2.26 -5.18
N HIS A 10 6.75 2.02 -4.43
CA HIS A 10 7.66 0.91 -4.69
C HIS A 10 7.10 -0.40 -4.15
N LEU A 11 6.95 -1.38 -5.02
CA LEU A 11 6.57 -2.74 -4.67
C LEU A 11 7.79 -3.49 -4.14
N LEU A 12 7.76 -3.90 -2.87
CA LEU A 12 8.83 -4.65 -2.21
C LEU A 12 8.60 -6.16 -2.22
N CYS A 13 7.33 -6.58 -2.18
CA CYS A 13 6.95 -7.99 -2.21
C CYS A 13 5.60 -8.19 -2.91
N ALA A 14 5.52 -9.27 -3.70
CA ALA A 14 4.29 -9.82 -4.25
C ALA A 14 4.35 -11.35 -4.15
N ARG A 15 3.76 -11.92 -3.10
CA ARG A 15 3.76 -13.36 -2.82
C ARG A 15 2.35 -13.93 -2.90
N LEU A 16 2.14 -14.89 -3.78
CA LEU A 16 0.88 -15.62 -3.86
C LEU A 16 0.82 -16.67 -2.74
N ARG A 17 -0.33 -16.72 -2.07
CA ARG A 17 -0.59 -17.65 -0.96
C ARG A 17 -1.89 -18.40 -1.20
N PRO A 18 -2.11 -19.58 -0.61
CA PRO A 18 -3.40 -20.24 -0.56
C PRO A 18 -4.50 -19.29 -0.05
N SER A 19 -5.74 -19.55 -0.40
CA SER A 19 -6.88 -18.71 0.02
C SER A 19 -7.46 -19.11 1.38
N ASP A 20 -7.13 -20.29 1.85
CA ASP A 20 -7.62 -20.94 3.06
C ASP A 20 -6.72 -20.75 4.29
N ILE A 21 -5.77 -19.82 4.23
CA ILE A 21 -4.87 -19.48 5.33
C ILE A 21 -5.15 -18.09 5.90
N ASP A 22 -4.68 -17.82 7.12
CA ASP A 22 -4.78 -16.49 7.74
C ASP A 22 -4.19 -15.39 6.86
N ALA A 23 -4.81 -14.21 6.86
CA ALA A 23 -4.39 -13.08 6.05
C ALA A 23 -2.95 -12.60 6.35
N SER A 24 -2.45 -12.83 7.58
CA SER A 24 -1.09 -12.49 7.99
C SER A 24 -0.08 -13.63 7.83
N ALA A 25 -0.52 -14.82 7.41
CA ALA A 25 0.39 -15.97 7.27
C ALA A 25 1.57 -15.66 6.35
N GLY A 26 2.80 -15.89 6.83
CA GLY A 26 4.05 -15.58 6.13
C GLY A 26 4.36 -14.07 6.02
N ALA A 27 3.59 -13.20 6.69
CA ALA A 27 3.88 -11.76 6.69
C ALA A 27 5.14 -11.45 7.53
N VAL A 28 5.35 -12.13 8.64
CA VAL A 28 6.54 -11.95 9.49
C VAL A 28 7.81 -12.24 8.69
N ASP A 29 7.87 -13.40 8.02
CA ASP A 29 9.05 -13.81 7.23
C ASP A 29 9.40 -12.78 6.14
N GLU A 30 8.38 -12.26 5.44
CA GLU A 30 8.60 -11.26 4.39
C GLU A 30 8.99 -9.90 4.96
N VAL A 31 8.40 -9.49 6.08
CA VAL A 31 8.76 -8.23 6.76
C VAL A 31 10.19 -8.33 7.29
N GLU A 32 10.56 -9.42 7.95
CA GLU A 32 11.92 -9.66 8.45
C GLU A 32 12.95 -9.58 7.32
N ARG A 33 12.71 -10.26 6.21
CA ARG A 33 13.56 -10.21 5.03
C ARG A 33 13.72 -8.79 4.47
N ILE A 34 12.60 -8.06 4.33
CA ILE A 34 12.60 -6.70 3.78
C ILE A 34 13.30 -5.73 4.73
N VAL A 35 12.96 -5.77 6.01
CA VAL A 35 13.56 -4.91 7.04
C VAL A 35 15.05 -5.17 7.18
N GLY A 36 15.47 -6.45 7.12
CA GLY A 36 16.88 -6.84 7.11
C GLY A 36 17.63 -6.16 5.96
N GLN A 37 17.15 -6.33 4.72
CA GLN A 37 17.75 -5.73 3.53
C GLN A 37 17.79 -4.18 3.60
N ILE A 38 16.74 -3.54 4.12
CA ILE A 38 16.71 -2.08 4.28
C ILE A 38 17.78 -1.65 5.29
N ARG A 39 17.91 -2.34 6.43
CA ARG A 39 18.86 -1.99 7.49
C ARG A 39 20.31 -2.31 7.18
N GLU A 40 20.58 -3.25 6.28
CA GLU A 40 21.93 -3.44 5.73
C GLU A 40 22.46 -2.15 5.07
N ARG A 41 21.59 -1.41 4.39
CA ARG A 41 21.96 -0.15 3.72
C ARG A 41 21.77 1.08 4.60
N TRP A 42 20.74 1.09 5.44
CA TRP A 42 20.35 2.18 6.34
C TRP A 42 20.09 1.66 7.76
N PRO A 43 21.15 1.44 8.56
CA PRO A 43 21.04 0.77 9.86
C PRO A 43 20.14 1.49 10.89
N HIS A 44 20.00 2.80 10.78
CA HIS A 44 19.25 3.64 11.73
C HIS A 44 17.90 4.13 11.19
N VAL A 45 17.46 3.63 10.03
CA VAL A 45 16.18 4.05 9.46
C VAL A 45 15.02 3.64 10.36
N GLU A 46 14.12 4.59 10.59
CA GLU A 46 12.84 4.33 11.27
C GLU A 46 11.88 3.64 10.30
N ILE A 47 11.28 2.56 10.76
CA ILE A 47 10.38 1.74 9.95
C ILE A 47 9.01 1.70 10.62
N LEU A 48 7.98 2.09 9.86
CA LEU A 48 6.59 2.02 10.28
C LEU A 48 5.80 1.10 9.33
N LEU A 49 5.28 0.01 9.87
CA LEU A 49 4.42 -0.90 9.13
C LEU A 49 2.95 -0.48 9.22
N ARG A 50 2.26 -0.51 8.10
CA ARG A 50 0.82 -0.25 8.04
C ARG A 50 0.09 -1.43 7.40
N GLY A 51 -1.04 -1.82 7.96
CA GLY A 51 -1.83 -2.93 7.45
C GLY A 51 -3.32 -2.80 7.81
N ASP A 52 -4.14 -3.59 7.16
CA ASP A 52 -5.55 -3.72 7.53
C ASP A 52 -5.73 -4.60 8.79
N SER A 53 -6.97 -4.88 9.15
CA SER A 53 -7.28 -5.69 10.33
C SER A 53 -6.84 -7.16 10.23
N GLY A 54 -6.52 -7.64 9.05
CA GLY A 54 -5.94 -8.95 8.83
C GLY A 54 -4.53 -9.08 9.39
N PHE A 55 -3.80 -7.96 9.56
CA PHE A 55 -2.42 -7.94 10.06
C PHE A 55 -2.30 -7.63 11.56
N ALA A 56 -3.37 -7.27 12.25
CA ALA A 56 -3.37 -7.06 13.71
C ALA A 56 -3.26 -8.40 14.46
N ARG A 57 -2.15 -9.10 14.29
CA ARG A 57 -1.84 -10.40 14.91
C ARG A 57 -0.68 -10.28 15.88
N GLU A 58 -0.77 -11.01 16.97
CA GLU A 58 0.25 -11.03 18.02
C GLU A 58 1.66 -11.24 17.46
N THR A 59 1.82 -12.22 16.59
CA THR A 59 3.12 -12.58 16.02
C THR A 59 3.78 -11.42 15.30
N LEU A 60 3.03 -10.68 14.47
CA LEU A 60 3.57 -9.56 13.71
C LEU A 60 3.81 -8.34 14.61
N MET A 61 2.88 -8.00 15.51
CA MET A 61 3.03 -6.89 16.45
C MET A 61 4.22 -7.10 17.39
N ARG A 62 4.36 -8.31 17.96
CA ARG A 62 5.48 -8.67 18.80
C ARG A 62 6.81 -8.61 18.03
N TRP A 63 6.85 -9.12 16.80
CA TRP A 63 8.04 -9.02 15.96
C TRP A 63 8.45 -7.55 15.76
N CYS A 64 7.52 -6.66 15.45
CA CYS A 64 7.79 -5.24 15.31
C CYS A 64 8.40 -4.64 16.58
N GLU A 65 7.80 -4.95 17.74
CA GLU A 65 8.22 -4.46 19.04
C GLU A 65 9.63 -4.96 19.43
N GLU A 66 9.96 -6.21 19.12
CA GLU A 66 11.27 -6.83 19.37
C GLU A 66 12.35 -6.29 18.40
N HIS A 67 11.98 -5.84 17.19
CA HIS A 67 12.90 -5.42 16.15
C HIS A 67 12.90 -3.90 15.88
N ARG A 68 12.43 -3.09 16.82
CA ARG A 68 12.42 -1.61 16.71
C ARG A 68 11.77 -1.13 15.41
N ALA A 69 10.66 -1.72 15.03
CA ALA A 69 9.80 -1.27 13.95
C ALA A 69 8.44 -0.85 14.55
N ASP A 70 7.95 0.30 14.16
CA ASP A 70 6.63 0.73 14.57
C ASP A 70 5.54 0.13 13.68
N TYR A 71 4.32 0.12 14.18
CA TYR A 71 3.19 -0.35 13.39
C TYR A 71 1.91 0.44 13.66
N VAL A 72 1.04 0.45 12.65
CA VAL A 72 -0.34 0.95 12.71
C VAL A 72 -1.21 -0.01 11.91
N PHE A 73 -1.97 -0.86 12.59
CA PHE A 73 -2.84 -1.86 11.97
C PHE A 73 -4.30 -1.60 12.27
N GLY A 74 -5.16 -1.75 11.27
CA GLY A 74 -6.59 -1.78 11.51
C GLY A 74 -6.94 -2.85 12.54
N LEU A 75 -7.98 -2.62 13.34
CA LEU A 75 -8.46 -3.60 14.31
C LEU A 75 -9.95 -3.82 14.10
N ALA A 76 -10.36 -5.09 14.00
CA ALA A 76 -11.76 -5.45 13.86
C ALA A 76 -12.54 -5.05 15.13
N ARG A 77 -13.69 -4.44 14.93
CA ARG A 77 -14.59 -4.08 16.02
C ARG A 77 -15.08 -5.32 16.78
N ASN A 78 -15.32 -5.13 18.05
CA ASN A 78 -15.98 -6.11 18.91
C ASN A 78 -16.66 -5.40 20.08
N PRO A 79 -17.61 -6.05 20.80
CA PRO A 79 -18.40 -5.40 21.85
C PRO A 79 -17.57 -4.74 22.97
N ARG A 80 -16.40 -5.31 23.31
CA ARG A 80 -15.52 -4.72 24.35
C ARG A 80 -14.86 -3.43 23.89
N LEU A 81 -14.43 -3.35 22.62
CA LEU A 81 -13.89 -2.12 22.05
C LEU A 81 -14.98 -1.05 21.86
N GLU A 82 -16.18 -1.46 21.46
CA GLU A 82 -17.32 -0.56 21.33
C GLU A 82 -17.70 0.05 22.68
N ALA A 83 -17.76 -0.77 23.76
CA ALA A 83 -18.01 -0.28 25.12
C ALA A 83 -16.92 0.70 25.62
N LEU A 84 -15.65 0.47 25.28
CA LEU A 84 -14.57 1.42 25.62
C LEU A 84 -14.67 2.74 24.84
N LEU A 85 -15.32 2.76 23.70
CA LEU A 85 -15.48 3.94 22.85
C LEU A 85 -16.77 4.73 23.13
N GLU A 86 -17.66 4.24 24.02
CA GLU A 86 -18.94 4.87 24.35
C GLU A 86 -18.80 6.35 24.74
N PRO A 87 -17.84 6.75 25.63
CA PRO A 87 -17.66 8.17 25.94
C PRO A 87 -17.28 9.03 24.74
N GLY A 88 -16.61 8.43 23.73
CA GLY A 88 -16.30 9.10 22.47
C GLY A 88 -17.54 9.34 21.62
N PHE A 89 -18.48 8.39 21.62
CA PHE A 89 -19.76 8.54 20.91
C PHE A 89 -20.64 9.61 21.56
N GLU A 90 -20.74 9.64 22.89
CA GLU A 90 -21.49 10.69 23.61
C GLU A 90 -20.98 12.10 23.22
N ARG A 91 -19.66 12.29 23.11
CA ARG A 91 -19.07 13.55 22.67
C ARG A 91 -19.33 13.84 21.21
N ALA A 92 -19.23 12.85 20.32
CA ALA A 92 -19.51 13.00 18.90
C ALA A 92 -20.99 13.35 18.63
N GLU A 93 -21.91 12.76 19.39
CA GLU A 93 -23.35 13.07 19.32
C GLU A 93 -23.65 14.49 19.78
N ALA A 94 -23.03 14.95 20.87
CA ALA A 94 -23.18 16.33 21.34
C ALA A 94 -22.66 17.35 20.31
N LEU A 95 -21.52 17.06 19.66
CA LEU A 95 -21.00 17.90 18.57
C LEU A 95 -21.92 17.91 17.36
N CYS A 96 -22.41 16.75 16.96
CA CYS A 96 -23.38 16.59 15.87
C CYS A 96 -24.67 17.39 16.11
N ALA A 97 -25.17 17.36 17.36
CA ALA A 97 -26.37 18.13 17.75
C ALA A 97 -26.12 19.64 17.68
N GLN A 98 -24.90 20.10 17.90
CA GLN A 98 -24.52 21.52 17.82
C GLN A 98 -24.28 21.99 16.38
N SER A 99 -23.54 21.17 15.57
CA SER A 99 -23.16 21.55 14.21
C SER A 99 -24.21 21.24 13.16
N GLY A 100 -25.11 20.27 13.42
CA GLY A 100 -26.03 19.71 12.42
C GLY A 100 -25.37 18.84 11.35
N GLU A 101 -24.06 18.60 11.44
CA GLU A 101 -23.27 17.87 10.47
C GLU A 101 -22.67 16.59 11.08
N PRO A 102 -22.26 15.61 10.27
CA PRO A 102 -21.53 14.42 10.74
C PRO A 102 -20.24 14.80 11.48
N GLU A 103 -20.07 14.30 12.68
CA GLU A 103 -18.93 14.61 13.54
C GLU A 103 -18.19 13.36 13.97
N ARG A 104 -16.92 13.55 14.37
CA ARG A 104 -16.06 12.46 14.82
C ARG A 104 -15.15 12.88 15.96
N VAL A 105 -14.92 11.94 16.86
CA VAL A 105 -13.98 12.08 17.98
C VAL A 105 -13.02 10.92 17.96
N PHE A 106 -11.76 11.18 18.30
CA PHE A 106 -10.72 10.16 18.42
C PHE A 106 -10.35 9.96 19.88
N GLU A 107 -10.25 8.68 20.29
CA GLU A 107 -9.93 8.27 21.65
C GLU A 107 -8.68 7.43 21.70
N ASP A 108 -7.84 7.67 22.68
CA ASP A 108 -6.75 6.78 23.05
C ASP A 108 -7.23 5.75 24.07
N LEU A 109 -7.28 4.50 23.64
CA LEU A 109 -7.73 3.38 24.45
C LEU A 109 -6.56 2.47 24.80
N ARG A 110 -6.64 1.80 25.95
CA ARG A 110 -5.80 0.66 26.30
C ARG A 110 -6.61 -0.61 26.13
N TYR A 111 -6.09 -1.54 25.34
CA TYR A 111 -6.82 -2.75 25.01
C TYR A 111 -5.92 -3.98 24.93
N ARG A 112 -6.46 -5.09 25.37
CA ARG A 112 -5.89 -6.43 25.23
C ARG A 112 -7.00 -7.41 24.88
N THR A 113 -6.74 -8.33 23.94
CA THR A 113 -7.64 -9.45 23.68
C THR A 113 -7.63 -10.43 24.86
N LEU A 114 -8.67 -11.24 24.99
CA LEU A 114 -8.77 -12.19 26.12
C LEU A 114 -7.69 -13.27 26.09
N LYS A 115 -7.31 -13.74 24.91
CA LYS A 115 -6.44 -14.92 24.75
C LYS A 115 -5.25 -14.72 23.81
N SER A 116 -5.37 -13.88 22.79
CA SER A 116 -4.41 -13.87 21.67
C SER A 116 -3.28 -12.84 21.82
N TRP A 117 -3.45 -11.79 22.62
CA TRP A 117 -2.40 -10.78 22.84
C TRP A 117 -1.68 -11.03 24.16
N SER A 118 -0.37 -11.01 24.12
CA SER A 118 0.49 -11.20 25.29
C SER A 118 0.39 -10.03 26.29
N ARG A 119 0.14 -8.82 25.78
CA ARG A 119 0.10 -7.58 26.57
C ARG A 119 -0.96 -6.60 26.07
N GLU A 120 -1.24 -5.61 26.88
CA GLU A 120 -2.05 -4.46 26.52
C GLU A 120 -1.30 -3.56 25.53
N ARG A 121 -2.03 -3.00 24.56
CA ARG A 121 -1.50 -2.09 23.53
C ARG A 121 -2.38 -0.86 23.39
N ARG A 122 -1.79 0.21 22.88
CA ARG A 122 -2.53 1.41 22.50
C ARG A 122 -3.45 1.12 21.32
N VAL A 123 -4.71 1.47 21.45
CA VAL A 123 -5.70 1.41 20.39
C VAL A 123 -6.31 2.79 20.22
N VAL A 124 -6.28 3.30 19.02
CA VAL A 124 -7.00 4.52 18.66
C VAL A 124 -8.40 4.12 18.20
N GLY A 125 -9.41 4.61 18.91
CA GLY A 125 -10.82 4.49 18.55
C GLY A 125 -11.30 5.75 17.82
N LYS A 126 -12.02 5.59 16.72
CA LYS A 126 -12.76 6.66 16.06
C LYS A 126 -14.24 6.46 16.32
N ALA A 127 -14.85 7.35 17.11
CA ALA A 127 -16.28 7.51 17.26
C ALA A 127 -16.78 8.52 16.22
N GLU A 128 -17.49 8.05 15.21
CA GLU A 128 -18.02 8.88 14.13
C GLU A 128 -19.52 8.69 14.03
N ILE A 129 -20.26 9.79 14.00
CA ILE A 129 -21.69 9.81 13.76
C ILE A 129 -21.93 10.22 12.31
N LEU A 130 -22.50 9.32 11.54
CA LEU A 130 -22.91 9.54 10.15
C LEU A 130 -24.44 9.66 10.06
N HIS A 131 -24.96 10.13 8.96
CA HIS A 131 -26.42 10.14 8.69
C HIS A 131 -27.08 8.74 8.83
N ARG A 132 -26.28 7.66 8.73
CA ARG A 132 -26.74 6.26 8.86
C ARG A 132 -26.57 5.72 10.28
N GLY A 133 -26.08 6.51 11.22
CA GLY A 133 -25.81 6.14 12.61
C GLY A 133 -24.32 5.97 12.93
N PRO A 134 -24.00 5.39 14.11
CA PRO A 134 -22.65 5.24 14.63
C PRO A 134 -21.75 4.37 13.72
N ASN A 135 -20.52 4.82 13.50
CA ASN A 135 -19.51 4.14 12.69
C ASN A 135 -18.18 3.98 13.46
N PRO A 136 -18.11 3.02 14.40
CA PRO A 136 -16.87 2.76 15.15
C PRO A 136 -15.76 2.20 14.26
N ARG A 137 -14.55 2.73 14.44
CA ARG A 137 -13.34 2.20 13.81
C ARG A 137 -12.20 2.15 14.81
N PHE A 138 -11.34 1.16 14.67
CA PHE A 138 -10.25 0.95 15.61
C PHE A 138 -8.93 0.66 14.88
N VAL A 139 -7.84 1.15 15.46
CA VAL A 139 -6.48 0.96 14.98
C VAL A 139 -5.58 0.65 16.18
N VAL A 140 -4.80 -0.41 16.11
CA VAL A 140 -3.78 -0.73 17.11
C VAL A 140 -2.41 -0.21 16.65
N THR A 141 -1.63 0.34 17.57
CA THR A 141 -0.34 0.95 17.26
C THR A 141 0.68 0.79 18.38
N SER A 142 1.99 0.80 18.00
CA SER A 142 3.12 0.92 18.92
C SER A 142 3.49 2.38 19.20
N LEU A 143 3.03 3.33 18.38
CA LEU A 143 3.35 4.75 18.54
C LEU A 143 2.82 5.26 19.90
N ALA A 144 3.68 5.93 20.66
CA ALA A 144 3.31 6.49 21.95
C ALA A 144 2.34 7.68 21.81
N ALA A 145 1.45 7.88 22.79
CA ALA A 145 0.42 8.92 22.71
C ALA A 145 0.98 10.34 22.87
N ASP A 146 2.10 10.47 23.57
CA ASP A 146 2.85 11.70 23.73
C ASP A 146 3.65 12.10 22.49
N ALA A 147 4.00 11.12 21.63
CA ALA A 147 4.70 11.37 20.37
C ALA A 147 3.75 11.68 19.21
N VAL A 148 2.60 11.01 19.13
CA VAL A 148 1.64 11.17 18.02
C VAL A 148 0.21 11.07 18.57
N ASP A 149 -0.60 12.11 18.38
CA ASP A 149 -1.99 12.15 18.80
C ASP A 149 -2.89 11.16 18.03
N ALA A 150 -4.03 10.82 18.61
CA ALA A 150 -4.96 9.82 18.08
C ALA A 150 -5.50 10.17 16.68
N ALA A 151 -5.83 11.44 16.44
CA ALA A 151 -6.35 11.89 15.15
C ALA A 151 -5.27 11.74 14.05
N THR A 152 -4.04 12.14 14.32
CA THR A 152 -2.90 11.99 13.40
C THR A 152 -2.62 10.51 13.10
N VAL A 153 -2.63 9.63 14.10
CA VAL A 153 -2.46 8.17 13.89
C VAL A 153 -3.51 7.64 12.94
N TYR A 154 -4.77 8.01 13.15
CA TYR A 154 -5.85 7.49 12.33
C TYR A 154 -5.90 8.14 10.94
N GLU A 155 -5.98 9.48 10.87
CA GLU A 155 -6.25 10.20 9.63
C GLU A 155 -5.04 10.28 8.70
N ARG A 156 -3.87 10.61 9.26
CA ARG A 156 -2.65 10.84 8.45
C ARG A 156 -1.83 9.58 8.24
N ILE A 157 -1.74 8.72 9.25
CA ILE A 157 -0.90 7.53 9.15
C ILE A 157 -1.71 6.34 8.62
N PHE A 158 -2.81 5.96 9.29
CA PHE A 158 -3.57 4.79 8.89
C PHE A 158 -4.31 4.99 7.56
N CYS A 159 -5.02 6.10 7.38
CA CYS A 159 -5.81 6.36 6.17
C CYS A 159 -4.93 6.54 4.92
N ALA A 160 -3.69 7.02 5.05
CA ALA A 160 -2.73 7.09 3.94
C ALA A 160 -2.39 5.71 3.31
N ARG A 161 -2.82 4.62 3.94
CA ARG A 161 -2.76 3.26 3.36
C ARG A 161 -3.58 3.13 2.08
N GLY A 162 -4.59 3.97 1.85
CA GLY A 162 -5.43 3.95 0.65
C GLY A 162 -4.65 4.01 -0.68
N ASP A 163 -3.48 4.64 -0.68
CA ASP A 163 -2.61 4.68 -1.86
C ASP A 163 -2.13 3.28 -2.29
N MET A 164 -1.83 2.40 -1.34
CA MET A 164 -1.45 1.02 -1.63
C MET A 164 -2.59 0.25 -2.31
N GLU A 165 -3.83 0.45 -1.89
CA GLU A 165 -5.00 -0.20 -2.50
C GLU A 165 -5.14 0.17 -3.98
N ASN A 166 -4.85 1.43 -4.34
CA ASN A 166 -4.83 1.89 -5.72
C ASN A 166 -3.70 1.22 -6.51
N ARG A 167 -2.51 1.02 -5.91
CA ARG A 167 -1.39 0.31 -6.56
C ARG A 167 -1.70 -1.17 -6.78
N ILE A 168 -2.35 -1.82 -5.83
CA ILE A 168 -2.84 -3.20 -5.99
C ILE A 168 -3.86 -3.28 -7.13
N LYS A 169 -4.82 -2.35 -7.19
CA LYS A 169 -5.79 -2.26 -8.29
C LYS A 169 -5.12 -2.07 -9.65
N GLU A 170 -4.09 -1.23 -9.75
CA GLU A 170 -3.32 -1.06 -10.98
C GLU A 170 -2.71 -2.38 -11.46
N GLN A 171 -2.11 -3.16 -10.57
CA GLN A 171 -1.54 -4.47 -10.91
C GLN A 171 -2.62 -5.48 -11.31
N GLN A 172 -3.69 -5.57 -10.54
CA GLN A 172 -4.77 -6.53 -10.80
C GLN A 172 -5.52 -6.23 -12.09
N LEU A 173 -6.01 -5.00 -12.26
CA LEU A 173 -6.89 -4.64 -13.36
C LEU A 173 -6.15 -4.32 -14.66
N TYR A 174 -4.97 -3.70 -14.58
CA TYR A 174 -4.30 -3.19 -15.77
C TYR A 174 -3.07 -3.98 -16.19
N LEU A 175 -2.49 -4.76 -15.27
CA LEU A 175 -1.32 -5.60 -15.53
C LEU A 175 -1.60 -7.10 -15.32
N PHE A 176 -2.87 -7.45 -15.17
CA PHE A 176 -3.36 -8.84 -15.15
C PHE A 176 -2.83 -9.70 -14.00
N ALA A 177 -2.51 -9.11 -12.84
CA ALA A 177 -2.08 -9.85 -11.66
C ALA A 177 -3.18 -10.73 -11.04
N ASP A 178 -4.44 -10.48 -11.39
CA ASP A 178 -5.62 -11.27 -11.01
C ASP A 178 -5.75 -12.60 -11.77
N ARG A 179 -5.04 -12.76 -12.89
CA ARG A 179 -5.11 -13.94 -13.75
C ARG A 179 -4.33 -15.13 -13.18
N THR A 180 -4.89 -15.78 -12.16
CA THR A 180 -4.32 -16.93 -11.46
C THR A 180 -5.02 -18.24 -11.85
N SER A 181 -5.23 -18.47 -13.16
CA SER A 181 -6.01 -19.59 -13.70
C SER A 181 -5.21 -20.89 -13.91
N ALA A 182 -3.91 -20.89 -13.67
CA ALA A 182 -3.10 -22.10 -13.82
C ALA A 182 -3.31 -23.05 -12.63
N ARG A 183 -3.35 -24.36 -12.91
CA ARG A 183 -3.53 -25.42 -11.89
C ARG A 183 -2.40 -25.40 -10.83
N ARG A 184 -1.18 -25.03 -11.23
CA ARG A 184 -0.01 -25.04 -10.33
C ARG A 184 0.21 -23.66 -9.73
N MET A 185 0.28 -23.55 -8.40
CA MET A 185 0.54 -22.31 -7.67
C MET A 185 1.79 -21.57 -8.17
N ARG A 186 2.90 -22.30 -8.40
CA ARG A 186 4.17 -21.70 -8.88
C ARG A 186 4.05 -21.02 -10.24
N VAL A 187 3.16 -21.50 -11.12
CA VAL A 187 2.90 -20.85 -12.43
C VAL A 187 2.14 -19.54 -12.22
N ASN A 188 1.18 -19.53 -11.31
CA ASN A 188 0.46 -18.30 -10.94
C ASN A 188 1.38 -17.32 -10.22
N GLN A 189 2.32 -17.81 -9.37
CA GLN A 189 3.34 -16.97 -8.75
C GLN A 189 4.25 -16.31 -9.81
N LEU A 190 4.69 -17.04 -10.83
CA LEU A 190 5.48 -16.47 -11.92
C LEU A 190 4.70 -15.37 -12.66
N ARG A 191 3.42 -15.60 -12.95
CA ARG A 191 2.55 -14.58 -13.57
C ARG A 191 2.45 -13.32 -12.69
N LEU A 192 2.29 -13.50 -11.38
CA LEU A 192 2.27 -12.39 -10.42
C LEU A 192 3.58 -11.61 -10.46
N TRP A 193 4.73 -12.28 -10.51
CA TRP A 193 6.04 -11.63 -10.61
C TRP A 193 6.22 -10.88 -11.93
N LEU A 194 5.80 -11.44 -13.07
CA LEU A 194 5.85 -10.74 -14.36
C LEU A 194 4.98 -9.47 -14.34
N SER A 195 3.79 -9.54 -13.75
CA SER A 195 2.95 -8.35 -13.53
C SER A 195 3.62 -7.34 -12.60
N SER A 196 4.30 -7.80 -11.56
CA SER A 196 5.04 -6.95 -10.61
C SER A 196 6.22 -6.24 -11.28
N VAL A 197 6.99 -6.93 -12.11
CA VAL A 197 8.07 -6.32 -12.90
C VAL A 197 7.50 -5.28 -13.88
N ALA A 198 6.40 -5.60 -14.56
CA ALA A 198 5.73 -4.63 -15.44
C ALA A 198 5.25 -3.38 -14.67
N TYR A 199 4.74 -3.56 -13.43
CA TYR A 199 4.38 -2.45 -12.57
C TYR A 199 5.59 -1.58 -12.21
N LEU A 200 6.71 -2.17 -11.80
CA LEU A 200 7.93 -1.44 -11.45
C LEU A 200 8.46 -0.64 -12.64
N LEU A 201 8.47 -1.22 -13.84
CA LEU A 201 8.89 -0.52 -15.06
C LEU A 201 7.96 0.67 -15.40
N LEU A 202 6.65 0.48 -15.27
CA LEU A 202 5.68 1.57 -15.49
C LEU A 202 5.74 2.64 -14.40
N ASP A 203 6.00 2.26 -13.16
CA ASP A 203 6.20 3.22 -12.06
C ASP A 203 7.48 4.04 -12.27
N GLU A 204 8.56 3.43 -12.76
CA GLU A 204 9.79 4.15 -13.12
C GLU A 204 9.57 5.10 -14.29
N ILE A 205 8.88 4.67 -15.36
CA ILE A 205 8.49 5.55 -16.47
C ILE A 205 7.67 6.74 -15.94
N ARG A 206 6.71 6.50 -15.04
CA ARG A 206 5.85 7.53 -14.45
C ARG A 206 6.65 8.52 -13.63
N ARG A 207 7.50 8.03 -12.75
CA ARG A 207 8.22 8.79 -11.74
C ARG A 207 9.39 9.57 -12.32
N THR A 208 10.13 8.96 -13.22
CA THR A 208 11.34 9.50 -13.83
C THR A 208 11.07 10.03 -15.23
N GLY A 209 10.55 9.18 -16.13
CA GLY A 209 10.35 9.54 -17.53
C GLY A 209 9.26 10.57 -17.78
N LEU A 210 8.23 10.63 -16.92
CA LEU A 210 7.07 11.53 -17.07
C LEU A 210 7.02 12.62 -16.00
N ALA A 211 8.09 12.76 -15.20
CA ALA A 211 8.18 13.80 -14.18
C ALA A 211 7.96 15.21 -14.81
N GLY A 212 7.19 16.05 -14.10
CA GLY A 212 6.88 17.41 -14.56
C GLY A 212 5.87 17.50 -15.71
N THR A 213 5.29 16.38 -16.19
CA THR A 213 4.29 16.36 -17.25
C THR A 213 2.88 16.09 -16.71
N GLY A 214 1.86 16.32 -17.53
CA GLY A 214 0.48 15.94 -17.21
C GLY A 214 0.27 14.42 -17.04
N PHE A 215 1.24 13.59 -17.40
CA PHE A 215 1.24 12.14 -17.25
C PHE A 215 1.99 11.65 -16.01
N ALA A 216 2.59 12.53 -15.20
CA ALA A 216 3.33 12.19 -13.99
C ALA A 216 2.49 11.40 -12.95
N ARG A 217 1.15 11.53 -13.00
CA ARG A 217 0.21 10.78 -12.15
C ARG A 217 -0.67 9.80 -12.94
N ALA A 218 -0.33 9.53 -14.20
CA ALA A 218 -1.12 8.64 -15.04
C ALA A 218 -1.10 7.20 -14.51
N ARG A 219 -2.23 6.49 -14.63
CA ARG A 219 -2.34 5.08 -14.27
C ARG A 219 -1.59 4.19 -15.27
N CYS A 220 -1.28 2.98 -14.88
CA CYS A 220 -0.58 2.00 -15.71
C CYS A 220 -1.29 1.73 -17.05
N ASP A 221 -2.63 1.67 -17.07
CA ASP A 221 -3.40 1.51 -18.31
C ASP A 221 -3.22 2.68 -19.27
N THR A 222 -3.25 3.90 -18.73
CA THR A 222 -3.06 5.13 -19.51
C THR A 222 -1.67 5.20 -20.15
N ILE A 223 -0.62 4.92 -19.37
CA ILE A 223 0.76 4.87 -19.87
C ILE A 223 0.88 3.79 -20.95
N ARG A 224 0.38 2.58 -20.67
CA ARG A 224 0.43 1.46 -21.60
C ARG A 224 -0.28 1.78 -22.93
N LEU A 225 -1.49 2.32 -22.86
CA LEU A 225 -2.33 2.54 -24.06
C LEU A 225 -1.96 3.81 -24.82
N LYS A 226 -1.58 4.87 -24.11
CA LYS A 226 -1.32 6.20 -24.68
C LYS A 226 0.16 6.54 -24.85
N LEU A 227 1.08 5.75 -24.33
CA LEU A 227 2.51 6.04 -24.48
C LEU A 227 3.29 4.85 -25.09
N LEU A 228 2.94 3.60 -24.72
CA LEU A 228 3.71 2.45 -25.17
C LEU A 228 3.06 1.69 -26.35
N LYS A 229 1.74 1.72 -26.48
CA LYS A 229 1.04 1.04 -27.59
C LYS A 229 1.03 1.91 -28.85
N ILE A 230 2.19 2.01 -29.48
CA ILE A 230 2.39 2.77 -30.73
C ILE A 230 2.60 1.81 -31.90
N GLY A 231 1.93 2.09 -33.03
CA GLY A 231 2.17 1.35 -34.27
C GLY A 231 3.60 1.55 -34.76
N ALA A 232 4.29 0.47 -35.09
CA ALA A 232 5.67 0.49 -35.51
C ALA A 232 5.91 -0.34 -36.79
N ARG A 233 6.78 0.14 -37.67
CA ARG A 233 7.33 -0.63 -38.80
C ARG A 233 8.70 -1.14 -38.36
N ILE A 234 8.87 -2.46 -38.34
CA ILE A 234 10.15 -3.09 -37.99
C ILE A 234 10.80 -3.59 -39.28
N ARG A 235 12.06 -3.18 -39.57
CA ARG A 235 12.92 -3.71 -40.62
C ARG A 235 14.09 -4.44 -39.96
N ILE A 236 14.26 -5.69 -40.35
CA ILE A 236 15.37 -6.54 -39.87
C ILE A 236 16.33 -6.72 -41.03
N SER A 237 17.62 -6.45 -40.82
CA SER A 237 18.73 -6.77 -41.73
C SER A 237 19.77 -7.58 -40.94
N VAL A 238 20.78 -8.11 -41.65
CA VAL A 238 21.84 -8.93 -41.00
C VAL A 238 22.54 -8.21 -39.83
N ARG A 239 22.61 -6.86 -39.87
CA ARG A 239 23.38 -6.08 -38.88
C ARG A 239 22.53 -5.10 -38.06
N ARG A 240 21.26 -4.89 -38.38
CA ARG A 240 20.43 -3.86 -37.75
C ARG A 240 18.97 -4.26 -37.71
N ILE A 241 18.36 -3.95 -36.58
CA ILE A 241 16.90 -3.90 -36.41
C ILE A 241 16.52 -2.42 -36.35
N ALA A 242 15.77 -1.93 -37.35
CA ALA A 242 15.28 -0.56 -37.39
C ALA A 242 13.78 -0.56 -37.04
N CYS A 243 13.41 0.21 -36.01
CA CYS A 243 12.03 0.41 -35.59
C CYS A 243 11.62 1.84 -35.92
N SER A 244 10.65 2.01 -36.84
CA SER A 244 10.10 3.31 -37.20
C SER A 244 8.70 3.45 -36.59
N LEU A 245 8.54 4.39 -35.67
CA LEU A 245 7.25 4.70 -35.03
C LEU A 245 6.45 5.68 -35.91
N SER A 246 5.13 5.73 -35.70
CA SER A 246 4.25 6.65 -36.41
C SER A 246 4.62 8.11 -36.12
N SER A 247 4.90 8.91 -37.17
CA SER A 247 5.21 10.34 -37.04
C SER A 247 3.99 11.19 -36.64
N SER A 248 2.79 10.72 -36.91
CA SER A 248 1.51 11.37 -36.55
C SER A 248 0.98 10.98 -35.17
N TYR A 249 1.77 10.26 -34.36
CA TYR A 249 1.33 9.85 -33.04
C TYR A 249 1.16 11.06 -32.10
N PRO A 250 -0.04 11.23 -31.45
CA PRO A 250 -0.36 12.46 -30.70
C PRO A 250 0.57 12.76 -29.53
N HIS A 251 1.15 11.73 -28.89
CA HIS A 251 2.05 11.86 -27.74
C HIS A 251 3.52 11.63 -28.10
N LYS A 252 3.92 11.90 -29.37
CA LYS A 252 5.28 11.71 -29.85
C LYS A 252 6.32 12.47 -29.02
N GLU A 253 6.06 13.74 -28.74
CA GLU A 253 6.98 14.57 -27.94
C GLU A 253 7.13 14.06 -26.51
N LEU A 254 6.02 13.63 -25.90
CA LEU A 254 6.03 13.04 -24.58
C LEU A 254 6.82 11.72 -24.53
N PHE A 255 6.69 10.89 -25.57
CA PHE A 255 7.48 9.65 -25.70
C PHE A 255 8.98 9.93 -25.79
N VAL A 256 9.37 10.90 -26.62
CA VAL A 256 10.79 11.31 -26.76
C VAL A 256 11.31 11.89 -25.46
N LEU A 257 10.54 12.78 -24.80
CA LEU A 257 10.90 13.37 -23.52
C LEU A 257 11.10 12.29 -22.46
N ALA A 258 10.18 11.34 -22.34
CA ALA A 258 10.29 10.25 -21.38
C ALA A 258 11.56 9.41 -21.59
N GLY A 259 11.89 9.09 -22.84
CA GLY A 259 13.13 8.40 -23.19
C GLY A 259 14.38 9.18 -22.80
N GLN A 260 14.40 10.49 -23.07
CA GLN A 260 15.51 11.37 -22.70
C GLN A 260 15.69 11.46 -21.16
N GLN A 261 14.60 11.62 -20.42
CA GLN A 261 14.64 11.71 -18.96
C GLN A 261 15.14 10.40 -18.33
N LEU A 262 14.65 9.25 -18.80
CA LEU A 262 15.11 7.94 -18.36
C LEU A 262 16.60 7.71 -18.65
N THR A 263 17.08 8.14 -19.81
CA THR A 263 18.50 8.00 -20.19
C THR A 263 19.39 8.90 -19.32
N ARG A 264 18.96 10.12 -18.98
CA ARG A 264 19.70 11.06 -18.12
C ARG A 264 19.78 10.61 -16.68
N ALA A 265 18.75 9.93 -16.17
CA ALA A 265 18.72 9.45 -14.81
C ALA A 265 19.82 8.39 -14.54
N GLY A 266 20.36 7.76 -15.58
CA GLY A 266 21.37 6.70 -15.45
C GLY A 266 20.86 5.43 -14.76
N PRO A 267 21.67 4.41 -14.65
CA PRO A 267 21.34 3.27 -13.79
C PRO A 267 21.33 3.73 -12.32
N LEU A 268 20.35 3.24 -11.56
CA LEU A 268 20.33 3.44 -10.12
C LEU A 268 21.65 2.93 -9.53
N PRO A 269 22.26 3.66 -8.58
CA PRO A 269 23.44 3.16 -7.90
C PRO A 269 23.11 1.83 -7.23
N ALA A 270 23.99 0.84 -7.45
CA ALA A 270 23.88 -0.52 -6.90
C ALA A 270 23.91 -0.54 -5.37
#